data_64ded142f07af0a792a55ce51bf50a98
#
_entry.id   64ded142f07af0a792a55ce51bf50a98
#
_cell.length_a   1.000
_cell.length_b   1.000
_cell.length_c   1.000
_cell.angle_alpha   90.00
_cell.angle_beta   90.00
_cell.angle_gamma   90.00
#
_symmetry.space_group_name_H-M   'P 1'
#
loop_
_entity.id
_entity.type
_entity.pdbx_description
1 polymer ?
#
loop_
_entity_poly.entity_id
_entity_poly.type
_entity_poly.pdbx_seq_one_letter_code
_entity_poly.pdbx_strand_id
1 'polypeptide(L)'
;GWRALSHPRNRWTSLVCEHQRWREVNLAADGLGFFARRGGHLPGGQRSPSCRDTTWLEAVLRCEPNIVTISLGLNDAAFLPSQRELVEQAIDHDLSFISTRLRGAPVIVAPYFPSLEIGPRFQAIHRLVHEKATSLGLTSTDALSTAINGDDNRLAIDQIHPDDAGHAQMARAMIPFYAEILPAS
;
A
#
# COMPACT_ATOMS: atom_id res chain seq x y z
N GLY A 1 -1.35 -2.96 9.94
CA GLY A 1 -1.78 -3.04 11.08
C GLY A 1 -3.12 -3.37 11.71
N TRP A 2 -3.66 -4.57 11.52
CA TRP A 2 -4.92 -5.00 12.15
C TRP A 2 -4.83 -5.11 13.68
N ARG A 3 -3.63 -5.27 14.25
CA ARG A 3 -3.43 -5.40 15.71
C ARG A 3 -3.84 -4.17 16.52
N ALA A 4 -3.92 -3.01 15.87
CA ALA A 4 -4.35 -1.76 16.50
C ALA A 4 -5.87 -1.53 16.42
N LEU A 5 -6.60 -2.41 15.74
CA LEU A 5 -8.04 -2.34 15.57
C LEU A 5 -8.78 -3.13 16.65
N SER A 6 -9.92 -2.61 17.10
CA SER A 6 -10.84 -3.33 17.98
C SER A 6 -11.52 -4.50 17.26
N HIS A 7 -11.73 -4.38 15.94
CA HIS A 7 -12.31 -5.43 15.11
C HIS A 7 -11.75 -5.37 13.67
N PRO A 8 -11.47 -6.52 13.01
CA PRO A 8 -10.95 -6.53 11.63
C PRO A 8 -11.80 -5.79 10.61
N ARG A 9 -13.11 -5.72 10.80
CA ARG A 9 -14.03 -4.97 9.92
C ARG A 9 -13.88 -3.45 10.02
N ASN A 10 -13.17 -2.95 11.02
CA ASN A 10 -12.89 -1.53 11.16
C ASN A 10 -11.70 -1.07 10.29
N ARG A 11 -11.08 -1.98 9.53
CA ARG A 11 -10.08 -1.59 8.53
C ARG A 11 -10.68 -0.64 7.51
N TRP A 12 -9.91 0.35 7.11
CA TRP A 12 -10.36 1.31 6.11
C TRP A 12 -10.82 0.64 4.80
N THR A 13 -10.16 -0.43 4.38
CA THR A 13 -10.54 -1.20 3.18
C THR A 13 -11.89 -1.87 3.33
N SER A 14 -12.16 -2.45 4.50
CA SER A 14 -13.46 -3.07 4.79
C SER A 14 -14.58 -2.03 4.86
N LEU A 15 -14.31 -0.87 5.46
CA LEU A 15 -15.26 0.24 5.51
C LEU A 15 -15.60 0.80 4.12
N VAL A 16 -14.58 0.95 3.26
CA VAL A 16 -14.78 1.35 1.86
C VAL A 16 -15.63 0.31 1.13
N CYS A 17 -15.28 -0.97 1.23
CA CYS A 17 -15.99 -2.04 0.54
C CYS A 17 -17.45 -2.17 1.01
N GLU A 18 -17.71 -1.98 2.29
CA GLU A 18 -19.08 -1.95 2.83
C GLU A 18 -19.88 -0.78 2.24
N HIS A 19 -19.31 0.42 2.26
CA HIS A 19 -19.95 1.62 1.70
C HIS A 19 -20.26 1.47 0.21
N GLN A 20 -19.31 0.94 -0.56
CA GLN A 20 -19.43 0.76 -2.01
C GLN A 20 -20.20 -0.51 -2.41
N ARG A 21 -20.54 -1.37 -1.45
CA ARG A 21 -21.14 -2.71 -1.67
C ARG A 21 -20.24 -3.60 -2.54
N TRP A 22 -18.93 -3.51 -2.33
CA TRP A 22 -17.93 -4.31 -3.02
C TRP A 22 -17.55 -5.53 -2.21
N ARG A 23 -17.13 -6.58 -2.91
CA ARG A 23 -16.49 -7.73 -2.28
C ARG A 23 -15.01 -7.41 -2.06
N GLU A 24 -14.59 -7.41 -0.81
CA GLU A 24 -13.18 -7.23 -0.44
C GLU A 24 -12.39 -8.52 -0.61
N VAL A 25 -11.21 -8.42 -1.26
CA VAL A 25 -10.14 -9.40 -1.19
C VAL A 25 -8.92 -8.68 -0.65
N ASN A 26 -8.54 -8.97 0.60
CA ASN A 26 -7.43 -8.30 1.28
C ASN A 26 -6.25 -9.25 1.40
N LEU A 27 -5.19 -9.00 0.65
CA LEU A 27 -3.94 -9.76 0.63
C LEU A 27 -2.84 -9.11 1.46
N ALA A 28 -3.16 -8.08 2.25
CA ALA A 28 -2.19 -7.39 3.09
C ALA A 28 -1.63 -8.32 4.17
N ALA A 29 -0.34 -8.21 4.42
CA ALA A 29 0.36 -8.95 5.45
C ALA A 29 1.25 -8.02 6.29
N ASP A 30 1.39 -8.33 7.58
CA ASP A 30 2.22 -7.56 8.50
C ASP A 30 3.67 -7.51 8.03
N GLY A 31 4.23 -6.31 7.97
CA GLY A 31 5.61 -6.07 7.59
C GLY A 31 5.90 -6.18 6.09
N LEU A 32 4.87 -6.43 5.26
CA LEU A 32 5.02 -6.53 3.81
C LEU A 32 5.31 -5.16 3.20
N GLY A 33 6.25 -5.11 2.27
CA GLY A 33 6.58 -3.96 1.44
C GLY A 33 6.77 -4.36 0.00
N PHE A 34 7.27 -3.46 -0.81
CA PHE A 34 7.77 -3.80 -2.14
C PHE A 34 9.03 -4.67 -2.04
N PHE A 35 9.93 -4.32 -1.16
CA PHE A 35 11.17 -5.04 -0.85
C PHE A 35 11.07 -5.85 0.45
N ALA A 36 10.48 -5.24 1.50
CA ALA A 36 10.37 -5.83 2.82
C ALA A 36 9.54 -7.11 2.80
N ARG A 37 10.06 -8.17 3.40
CA ARG A 37 9.45 -9.51 3.43
C ARG A 37 9.10 -10.10 2.06
N ARG A 38 9.79 -9.64 1.05
CA ARG A 38 9.67 -10.16 -0.32
C ARG A 38 10.94 -10.92 -0.68
N GLY A 39 10.79 -11.88 -1.60
CA GLY A 39 11.87 -12.80 -1.98
C GLY A 39 12.14 -13.88 -0.95
N GLY A 40 12.74 -14.98 -1.38
CA GLY A 40 13.18 -16.07 -0.53
C GLY A 40 14.60 -15.85 0.02
N HIS A 41 14.97 -16.59 1.05
CA HIS A 41 16.35 -16.69 1.48
C HIS A 41 17.13 -17.59 0.52
N LEU A 42 18.27 -17.09 0.03
CA LEU A 42 19.23 -17.89 -0.71
C LEU A 42 20.14 -18.66 0.27
N PRO A 43 20.80 -19.75 -0.19
CA PRO A 43 21.84 -20.40 0.59
C PRO A 43 22.88 -19.38 1.07
N GLY A 44 23.28 -19.46 2.36
CA GLY A 44 24.18 -18.49 2.97
C GLY A 44 23.50 -17.28 3.61
N GLY A 45 22.18 -17.25 3.72
CA GLY A 45 21.41 -16.21 4.41
C GLY A 45 21.18 -14.94 3.59
N GLN A 46 21.61 -14.90 2.33
CA GLN A 46 21.29 -13.81 1.41
C GLN A 46 19.81 -13.86 1.00
N ARG A 47 19.20 -12.68 0.88
CA ARG A 47 17.85 -12.57 0.35
C ARG A 47 17.87 -12.57 -1.18
N SER A 48 16.96 -13.35 -1.77
CA SER A 48 16.65 -13.22 -3.19
C SER A 48 16.14 -11.79 -3.47
N PRO A 49 16.51 -11.17 -4.61
CA PRO A 49 15.89 -9.92 -5.02
C PRO A 49 14.37 -10.02 -5.04
N SER A 50 13.68 -9.04 -4.48
CA SER A 50 12.21 -9.01 -4.46
C SER A 50 11.60 -9.01 -5.86
N CYS A 51 12.34 -8.51 -6.87
CA CYS A 51 11.92 -8.56 -8.27
C CYS A 51 11.80 -9.99 -8.86
N ARG A 52 12.21 -11.02 -8.12
CA ARG A 52 11.97 -12.43 -8.49
C ARG A 52 10.79 -13.04 -7.74
N ASP A 53 10.22 -12.32 -6.78
CA ASP A 53 9.08 -12.79 -6.00
C ASP A 53 7.79 -12.21 -6.57
N THR A 54 7.07 -13.00 -7.35
CA THR A 54 5.78 -12.63 -7.95
C THR A 54 4.59 -13.22 -7.19
N THR A 55 4.81 -13.91 -6.08
CA THR A 55 3.78 -14.68 -5.36
C THR A 55 2.55 -13.85 -5.02
N TRP A 56 2.76 -12.66 -4.42
CA TRP A 56 1.67 -11.76 -4.06
C TRP A 56 0.99 -11.15 -5.28
N LEU A 57 1.77 -10.79 -6.29
CA LEU A 57 1.27 -10.18 -7.54
C LEU A 57 0.43 -11.17 -8.33
N GLU A 58 0.86 -12.42 -8.43
CA GLU A 58 0.09 -13.49 -9.08
C GLU A 58 -1.18 -13.82 -8.32
N ALA A 59 -1.17 -13.74 -6.97
CA ALA A 59 -2.38 -13.90 -6.18
C ALA A 59 -3.40 -12.80 -6.50
N VAL A 60 -2.96 -11.55 -6.68
CA VAL A 60 -3.83 -10.45 -7.14
C VAL A 60 -4.45 -10.78 -8.50
N LEU A 61 -3.65 -11.22 -9.46
CA LEU A 61 -4.16 -11.56 -10.81
C LEU A 61 -5.19 -12.68 -10.77
N ARG A 62 -4.98 -13.72 -9.95
CA ARG A 62 -5.93 -14.85 -9.80
C ARG A 62 -7.27 -14.43 -9.20
N CYS A 63 -7.33 -13.32 -8.48
CA CYS A 63 -8.60 -12.79 -7.95
C CYS A 63 -9.49 -12.18 -9.03
N GLU A 64 -8.97 -11.92 -10.23
CA GLU A 64 -9.68 -11.22 -11.33
C GLU A 64 -10.37 -9.94 -10.84
N PRO A 65 -9.62 -9.01 -10.22
CA PRO A 65 -10.21 -7.86 -9.55
C PRO A 65 -10.78 -6.85 -10.55
N ASN A 66 -11.85 -6.15 -10.14
CA ASN A 66 -12.40 -5.01 -10.88
C ASN A 66 -11.62 -3.71 -10.58
N ILE A 67 -10.93 -3.67 -9.44
CA ILE A 67 -10.05 -2.57 -9.02
C ILE A 67 -8.99 -3.13 -8.08
N VAL A 68 -7.78 -2.59 -8.16
CA VAL A 68 -6.67 -2.93 -7.27
C VAL A 68 -6.19 -1.68 -6.55
N THR A 69 -6.01 -1.77 -5.24
CA THR A 69 -5.30 -0.77 -4.46
C THR A 69 -4.03 -1.36 -3.88
N ILE A 70 -2.91 -0.70 -4.15
CA ILE A 70 -1.59 -1.05 -3.62
C ILE A 70 -1.23 -0.03 -2.54
N SER A 71 -1.14 -0.51 -1.29
CA SER A 71 -0.75 0.31 -0.14
C SER A 71 0.48 -0.31 0.53
N LEU A 72 1.61 -0.14 -0.12
CA LEU A 72 2.93 -0.64 0.32
C LEU A 72 3.91 0.53 0.43
N GLY A 73 5.04 0.32 1.08
CA GLY A 73 6.15 1.27 1.16
C GLY A 73 6.58 1.61 2.59
N LEU A 74 5.67 1.60 3.56
CA LEU A 74 6.00 1.93 4.95
C LEU A 74 7.17 1.08 5.48
N ASN A 75 7.10 -0.22 5.27
CA ASN A 75 8.12 -1.15 5.76
C ASN A 75 9.44 -1.07 4.98
N ASP A 76 9.41 -0.51 3.78
CA ASP A 76 10.60 -0.33 2.93
C ASP A 76 11.47 0.83 3.39
N ALA A 77 10.91 1.79 4.12
CA ALA A 77 11.64 2.95 4.62
C ALA A 77 12.85 2.59 5.50
N ALA A 78 12.75 1.48 6.25
CA ALA A 78 13.85 0.98 7.07
C ALA A 78 15.09 0.53 6.27
N PHE A 79 14.89 0.20 5.00
CA PHE A 79 15.96 -0.32 4.12
C PHE A 79 16.63 0.76 3.25
N LEU A 80 16.07 1.98 3.21
CA LEU A 80 16.63 3.05 2.38
C LEU A 80 18.10 3.39 2.65
N PRO A 81 18.56 3.47 3.91
CA PRO A 81 19.94 3.87 4.16
C PRO A 81 20.99 2.92 3.58
N SER A 82 20.67 1.62 3.53
CA SER A 82 21.65 0.59 3.16
C SER A 82 21.34 -0.14 1.85
N GLN A 83 20.10 -0.13 1.40
CA GLN A 83 19.63 -0.96 0.27
C GLN A 83 18.71 -0.18 -0.67
N ARG A 84 18.94 1.11 -0.83
CA ARG A 84 18.10 2.01 -1.64
C ARG A 84 17.86 1.49 -3.05
N GLU A 85 18.92 1.07 -3.73
CA GLU A 85 18.83 0.58 -5.11
C GLU A 85 17.90 -0.66 -5.22
N LEU A 86 17.99 -1.57 -4.27
CA LEU A 86 17.12 -2.76 -4.24
C LEU A 86 15.66 -2.39 -3.96
N VAL A 87 15.41 -1.40 -3.12
CA VAL A 87 14.06 -0.87 -2.86
C VAL A 87 13.50 -0.23 -4.13
N GLU A 88 14.27 0.59 -4.81
CA GLU A 88 13.86 1.22 -6.08
C GLU A 88 13.54 0.17 -7.15
N GLN A 89 14.38 -0.85 -7.29
CA GLN A 89 14.15 -1.97 -8.21
C GLN A 89 12.88 -2.75 -7.86
N ALA A 90 12.59 -2.94 -6.58
CA ALA A 90 11.40 -3.64 -6.11
C ALA A 90 10.11 -2.86 -6.42
N ILE A 91 10.12 -1.56 -6.20
CA ILE A 91 9.00 -0.66 -6.56
C ILE A 91 8.76 -0.70 -8.07
N ASP A 92 9.83 -0.56 -8.84
CA ASP A 92 9.79 -0.62 -10.30
C ASP A 92 9.20 -1.94 -10.80
N HIS A 93 9.69 -3.05 -10.27
CA HIS A 93 9.24 -4.39 -10.64
C HIS A 93 7.75 -4.58 -10.37
N ASP A 94 7.29 -4.32 -9.15
CA ASP A 94 5.92 -4.59 -8.75
C ASP A 94 4.91 -3.74 -9.53
N LEU A 95 5.16 -2.46 -9.62
CA LEU A 95 4.26 -1.55 -10.34
C LEU A 95 4.26 -1.82 -11.84
N SER A 96 5.41 -2.14 -12.43
CA SER A 96 5.50 -2.52 -13.84
C SER A 96 4.78 -3.85 -14.11
N PHE A 97 4.95 -4.84 -13.23
CA PHE A 97 4.29 -6.13 -13.35
C PHE A 97 2.76 -5.98 -13.34
N ILE A 98 2.22 -5.29 -12.35
CA ILE A 98 0.77 -5.08 -12.23
C ILE A 98 0.24 -4.27 -13.40
N SER A 99 0.89 -3.19 -13.79
CA SER A 99 0.48 -2.33 -14.89
C SER A 99 0.44 -3.09 -16.23
N THR A 100 1.36 -4.04 -16.43
CA THR A 100 1.46 -4.83 -17.66
C THR A 100 0.46 -5.98 -17.68
N ARG A 101 0.28 -6.65 -16.54
CA ARG A 101 -0.47 -7.92 -16.45
C ARG A 101 -1.95 -7.71 -16.11
N LEU A 102 -2.29 -6.67 -15.39
CA LEU A 102 -3.67 -6.35 -15.04
C LEU A 102 -4.26 -5.41 -16.07
N ARG A 103 -5.00 -5.97 -17.02
CA ARG A 103 -5.62 -5.19 -18.10
C ARG A 103 -7.09 -4.91 -17.78
N GLY A 104 -7.49 -3.64 -17.97
CA GLY A 104 -8.90 -3.24 -17.89
C GLY A 104 -9.41 -2.94 -16.48
N ALA A 105 -8.63 -3.20 -15.42
CA ALA A 105 -8.98 -2.80 -14.07
C ALA A 105 -8.12 -1.60 -13.63
N PRO A 106 -8.71 -0.56 -13.03
CA PRO A 106 -7.95 0.54 -12.44
C PRO A 106 -7.01 0.05 -11.36
N VAL A 107 -5.79 0.63 -11.33
CA VAL A 107 -4.82 0.40 -10.28
C VAL A 107 -4.56 1.73 -9.56
N ILE A 108 -4.79 1.75 -8.27
CA ILE A 108 -4.56 2.89 -7.40
C ILE A 108 -3.40 2.56 -6.48
N VAL A 109 -2.40 3.43 -6.48
CA VAL A 109 -1.25 3.33 -5.60
C VAL A 109 -1.41 4.35 -4.49
N ALA A 110 -1.67 3.87 -3.28
CA ALA A 110 -2.00 4.67 -2.11
C ALA A 110 -1.11 4.26 -0.92
N PRO A 111 0.18 4.62 -0.92
CA PRO A 111 1.04 4.31 0.21
C PRO A 111 0.56 5.02 1.47
N TYR A 112 0.74 4.36 2.61
CA TYR A 112 0.44 4.91 3.91
C TYR A 112 1.71 5.19 4.69
N PHE A 113 1.79 6.40 5.25
CA PHE A 113 2.79 6.79 6.26
C PHE A 113 2.09 7.55 7.37
N PRO A 114 2.50 7.39 8.65
CA PRO A 114 1.85 8.07 9.77
C PRO A 114 2.00 9.60 9.69
N SER A 115 3.10 10.07 9.13
CA SER A 115 3.33 11.48 8.81
C SER A 115 4.34 11.60 7.67
N LEU A 116 4.07 12.47 6.71
CA LEU A 116 5.00 12.83 5.65
C LEU A 116 5.88 14.04 6.04
N GLU A 117 5.50 14.82 7.05
CA GLU A 117 6.18 16.05 7.42
C GLU A 117 7.48 15.81 8.20
N ILE A 118 7.51 14.76 9.05
CA ILE A 118 8.59 14.51 10.00
C ILE A 118 9.41 13.26 9.68
N GLY A 119 9.16 12.61 8.56
CA GLY A 119 9.80 11.35 8.19
C GLY A 119 10.55 11.44 6.85
N PRO A 120 11.82 11.85 6.79
CA PRO A 120 12.53 11.97 5.52
C PRO A 120 12.59 10.66 4.73
N ARG A 121 12.65 9.52 5.42
CA ARG A 121 12.59 8.20 4.77
C ARG A 121 11.20 7.92 4.20
N PHE A 122 10.15 8.30 4.90
CA PHE A 122 8.77 8.19 4.41
C PHE A 122 8.54 9.06 3.18
N GLN A 123 9.01 10.30 3.23
CA GLN A 123 8.97 11.21 2.07
C GLN A 123 9.71 10.63 0.87
N ALA A 124 10.89 10.02 1.10
CA ALA A 124 11.68 9.42 0.02
C ALA A 124 10.95 8.24 -0.62
N ILE A 125 10.40 7.31 0.16
CA ILE A 125 9.60 6.19 -0.38
C ILE A 125 8.36 6.71 -1.09
N HIS A 126 7.63 7.64 -0.48
CA HIS A 126 6.43 8.23 -1.08
C HIS A 126 6.74 8.81 -2.47
N ARG A 127 7.83 9.56 -2.58
CA ARG A 127 8.28 10.14 -3.85
C ARG A 127 8.60 9.08 -4.90
N LEU A 128 9.39 8.06 -4.54
CA LEU A 128 9.76 6.97 -5.43
C LEU A 128 8.52 6.23 -5.97
N VAL A 129 7.60 5.90 -5.08
CA VAL A 129 6.35 5.21 -5.44
C VAL A 129 5.48 6.08 -6.34
N HIS A 130 5.32 7.36 -5.99
CA HIS A 130 4.53 8.31 -6.78
C HIS A 130 5.11 8.53 -8.18
N GLU A 131 6.40 8.79 -8.28
CA GLU A 131 7.10 9.00 -9.55
C GLU A 131 6.96 7.78 -10.46
N LYS A 132 7.14 6.58 -9.91
CA LYS A 132 7.02 5.35 -10.69
C LYS A 132 5.58 5.07 -11.11
N ALA A 133 4.62 5.20 -10.22
CA ALA A 133 3.21 5.04 -10.55
C ALA A 133 2.78 6.01 -11.66
N THR A 134 3.14 7.27 -11.55
CA THR A 134 2.85 8.31 -12.55
C THR A 134 3.50 7.99 -13.91
N SER A 135 4.74 7.53 -13.91
CA SER A 135 5.44 7.16 -15.16
C SER A 135 4.77 6.00 -15.91
N LEU A 136 4.06 5.14 -15.21
CA LEU A 136 3.30 4.01 -15.75
C LEU A 136 1.84 4.36 -16.07
N GLY A 137 1.42 5.60 -15.86
CA GLY A 137 0.03 6.03 -16.02
C GLY A 137 -0.93 5.48 -14.97
N LEU A 138 -0.40 5.00 -13.83
CA LEU A 138 -1.21 4.56 -12.70
C LEU A 138 -1.65 5.76 -11.86
N THR A 139 -2.80 5.64 -11.22
CA THR A 139 -3.28 6.65 -10.28
C THR A 139 -2.53 6.51 -8.96
N SER A 140 -1.96 7.62 -8.47
CA SER A 140 -1.26 7.68 -7.20
C SER A 140 -1.87 8.75 -6.30
N THR A 141 -1.99 8.47 -5.00
CA THR A 141 -2.56 9.39 -4.02
C THR A 141 -1.87 9.27 -2.68
N ASP A 142 -1.79 10.38 -1.96
CA ASP A 142 -1.33 10.48 -0.57
C ASP A 142 -2.49 10.55 0.44
N ALA A 143 -3.72 10.30 -0.01
CA ALA A 143 -4.93 10.47 0.79
C ALA A 143 -4.90 9.71 2.12
N LEU A 144 -4.32 8.51 2.16
CA LEU A 144 -4.20 7.74 3.40
C LEU A 144 -3.27 8.40 4.42
N SER A 145 -2.11 8.88 3.97
CA SER A 145 -1.15 9.58 4.83
C SER A 145 -1.68 10.93 5.30
N THR A 146 -2.32 11.67 4.41
CA THR A 146 -2.93 12.98 4.72
C THR A 146 -4.09 12.84 5.71
N ALA A 147 -4.86 11.76 5.62
CA ALA A 147 -5.95 11.49 6.55
C ALA A 147 -5.47 11.28 8.00
N ILE A 148 -4.26 10.80 8.20
CA ILE A 148 -3.65 10.59 9.51
C ILE A 148 -2.83 11.79 9.94
N ASN A 149 -1.87 12.20 9.13
CA ASN A 149 -1.03 13.40 9.29
C ASN A 149 -0.44 13.57 10.70
N GLY A 150 0.03 12.48 11.31
CA GLY A 150 0.64 12.49 12.63
C GLY A 150 -0.30 12.77 13.80
N ASP A 151 -1.61 12.71 13.59
CA ASP A 151 -2.61 13.00 14.63
C ASP A 151 -2.68 11.83 15.64
N ASP A 152 -2.29 12.11 16.88
CA ASP A 152 -2.31 11.13 17.99
C ASP A 152 -3.70 10.55 18.25
N ASN A 153 -4.77 11.25 17.90
CA ASN A 153 -6.14 10.78 18.02
C ASN A 153 -6.55 9.80 16.91
N ARG A 154 -5.66 9.53 15.97
CA ARG A 154 -5.86 8.61 14.83
C ARG A 154 -4.84 7.50 14.79
N LEU A 155 -3.88 7.52 15.70
CA LEU A 155 -2.79 6.56 15.79
C LEU A 155 -2.89 5.71 17.06
N ALA A 156 -2.48 4.46 16.93
CA ALA A 156 -2.26 3.58 18.07
C ALA A 156 -1.05 4.04 18.90
N ILE A 157 -0.83 3.40 20.04
CA ILE A 157 0.25 3.76 20.99
C ILE A 157 1.65 3.70 20.36
N ASP A 158 1.83 2.93 19.30
CA ASP A 158 3.10 2.81 18.58
C ASP A 158 3.38 4.01 17.65
N GLN A 159 2.43 4.92 17.50
CA GLN A 159 2.53 6.13 16.66
C GLN A 159 2.81 5.82 15.17
N ILE A 160 2.52 4.60 14.74
CA ILE A 160 2.73 4.13 13.37
C ILE A 160 1.42 3.62 12.77
N HIS A 161 0.73 2.74 13.49
CA HIS A 161 -0.49 2.11 13.00
C HIS A 161 -1.70 2.97 13.33
N PRO A 162 -2.62 3.18 12.37
CA PRO A 162 -3.91 3.82 12.67
C PRO A 162 -4.72 2.96 13.64
N ASP A 163 -5.42 3.61 14.54
CA ASP A 163 -6.46 3.00 15.36
C ASP A 163 -7.82 3.00 14.62
N ASP A 164 -8.90 2.63 15.30
CA ASP A 164 -10.24 2.61 14.72
C ASP A 164 -10.64 3.99 14.15
N ALA A 165 -10.35 5.07 14.86
CA ALA A 165 -10.63 6.43 14.40
C ALA A 165 -9.80 6.79 13.16
N GLY A 166 -8.53 6.43 13.14
CA GLY A 166 -7.63 6.59 12.01
C GLY A 166 -8.12 5.83 10.78
N HIS A 167 -8.47 4.57 10.93
CA HIS A 167 -9.01 3.77 9.82
C HIS A 167 -10.33 4.33 9.28
N ALA A 168 -11.22 4.81 10.15
CA ALA A 168 -12.45 5.48 9.72
C ALA A 168 -12.14 6.76 8.91
N GLN A 169 -11.14 7.53 9.31
CA GLN A 169 -10.71 8.72 8.59
C GLN A 169 -10.08 8.40 7.23
N MET A 170 -9.27 7.35 7.18
CA MET A 170 -8.71 6.85 5.91
C MET A 170 -9.81 6.41 4.94
N ALA A 171 -10.83 5.70 5.44
CA ALA A 171 -11.97 5.31 4.61
C ALA A 171 -12.71 6.52 4.06
N ARG A 172 -12.99 7.53 4.89
CA ARG A 172 -13.64 8.78 4.45
C ARG A 172 -12.83 9.51 3.38
N ALA A 173 -11.50 9.49 3.47
CA ALA A 173 -10.62 10.11 2.48
C ALA A 173 -10.65 9.35 1.13
N MET A 174 -10.77 8.03 1.16
CA MET A 174 -10.68 7.20 -0.04
C MET A 174 -12.02 7.02 -0.76
N ILE A 175 -13.15 7.05 -0.05
CA ILE A 175 -14.48 6.85 -0.66
C ILE A 175 -14.75 7.80 -1.83
N PRO A 176 -14.59 9.14 -1.70
CA PRO A 176 -14.78 10.05 -2.82
C PRO A 176 -13.84 9.77 -3.99
N PHE A 177 -12.62 9.39 -3.68
CA PHE A 177 -11.60 9.07 -4.67
C PHE A 177 -11.98 7.84 -5.52
N TYR A 178 -12.48 6.80 -4.90
CA TYR A 178 -12.99 5.62 -5.61
C TYR A 178 -14.24 5.92 -6.45
N ALA A 179 -15.11 6.79 -5.98
CA ALA A 179 -16.31 7.19 -6.70
C ALA A 179 -16.02 7.89 -8.04
N GLU A 180 -14.90 8.62 -8.14
CA GLU A 180 -14.46 9.25 -9.38
C GLU A 180 -13.90 8.22 -10.38
N ILE A 181 -13.24 7.17 -9.88
CA ILE A 181 -12.56 6.17 -10.70
C ILE A 181 -13.53 5.08 -11.18
N LEU A 182 -14.42 4.63 -10.30
CA LEU A 182 -15.48 3.68 -10.58
C LEU A 182 -16.82 4.27 -10.10
N PRO A 183 -17.45 5.12 -10.92
CA PRO A 183 -18.76 5.65 -10.58
C PRO A 183 -19.74 4.48 -10.38
N ALA A 184 -20.56 4.59 -9.34
CA ALA A 184 -21.59 3.60 -9.05
C ALA A 184 -22.48 3.41 -10.27
N SER A 185 -22.64 2.16 -10.69
CA SER A 185 -23.56 1.76 -11.76
C SER A 185 -25.01 1.89 -11.30
#